data_3dedd610f1bf0a1d54307e3457edb5de
#
_entry.id   3dedd610f1bf0a1d54307e3457edb5de
#
_cell.length_a   1.000
_cell.length_b   1.000
_cell.length_c   1.000
_cell.angle_alpha   90.00
_cell.angle_beta   90.00
_cell.angle_gamma   90.00
#
_symmetry.space_group_name_H-M   'P 1'
#
loop_
_entity.id
_entity.type
_entity.pdbx_description
1 polymer ?
#
loop_
_entity_poly.entity_id
_entity_poly.type
_entity_poly.pdbx_seq_one_letter_code
_entity_poly.pdbx_strand_id
1 'polypeptide(L)'
;MIKSRKSSIRVLAVFGAVALMVLAAQPIFAQKAFLSKIKKLRQDLVENKVATCHLCHHFDKEKKEDADKDNLNAYGKEIQKDANMKTVINQKDGDEHKFTEEELALFEKAFNAVMDKDSDGDGATNAEEMALGTMPGDAKSTPDKAALEKYRAEHKK
;
A
#
# COMPACT_ATOMS: atom_id res chain seq x y z
N MET A 1 -36.06 57.34 -29.53
CA MET A 1 -34.83 57.25 -28.70
C MET A 1 -34.92 56.04 -27.88
N ILE A 2 -34.27 54.95 -28.28
CA ILE A 2 -34.28 53.69 -27.57
C ILE A 2 -32.82 53.41 -27.22
N LYS A 3 -32.46 53.53 -25.93
CA LYS A 3 -31.12 53.23 -25.41
C LYS A 3 -30.94 51.70 -25.15
N SER A 4 -30.02 51.14 -25.88
CA SER A 4 -29.47 49.80 -25.76
C SER A 4 -28.99 49.46 -24.34
N ARG A 5 -29.51 48.36 -23.78
CA ARG A 5 -28.92 47.64 -22.63
C ARG A 5 -28.14 46.45 -23.15
N LYS A 6 -26.87 46.64 -23.40
CA LYS A 6 -25.90 45.53 -23.59
C LYS A 6 -24.79 45.70 -22.56
N SER A 7 -24.90 45.06 -21.42
CA SER A 7 -23.74 44.77 -20.54
C SER A 7 -24.21 44.02 -19.30
N SER A 8 -24.27 42.72 -19.30
CA SER A 8 -24.32 41.91 -18.08
C SER A 8 -24.11 40.40 -18.28
N ILE A 9 -23.39 39.93 -19.32
CA ILE A 9 -23.21 38.48 -19.55
C ILE A 9 -21.74 38.07 -19.56
N ARG A 10 -20.82 38.87 -19.05
CA ARG A 10 -19.37 38.49 -19.09
C ARG A 10 -18.73 38.22 -17.77
N VAL A 11 -19.46 38.17 -16.66
CA VAL A 11 -18.86 37.97 -15.33
C VAL A 11 -19.10 36.56 -14.75
N LEU A 12 -19.99 35.76 -15.33
CA LEU A 12 -20.33 34.42 -14.80
C LEU A 12 -19.48 33.27 -15.33
N ALA A 13 -18.56 33.52 -16.26
CA ALA A 13 -17.73 32.43 -16.85
C ALA A 13 -16.38 32.24 -16.19
N VAL A 14 -15.96 33.06 -15.21
CA VAL A 14 -14.62 32.98 -14.61
C VAL A 14 -14.63 32.19 -13.30
N PHE A 15 -15.78 32.00 -12.63
CA PHE A 15 -15.88 31.27 -11.38
C PHE A 15 -16.06 29.75 -11.53
N GLY A 16 -16.31 29.25 -12.74
CA GLY A 16 -16.51 27.84 -13.01
C GLY A 16 -15.20 27.04 -13.20
N ALA A 17 -14.07 27.69 -13.46
CA ALA A 17 -12.83 27.01 -13.83
C ALA A 17 -11.87 26.76 -12.64
N VAL A 18 -12.13 27.34 -11.46
CA VAL A 18 -11.24 27.17 -10.27
C VAL A 18 -11.69 26.01 -9.38
N ALA A 19 -12.92 25.51 -9.52
CA ALA A 19 -13.45 24.44 -8.67
C ALA A 19 -13.07 23.01 -9.10
N LEU A 20 -12.37 22.81 -10.24
CA LEU A 20 -12.05 21.47 -10.77
C LEU A 20 -10.60 21.03 -10.59
N MET A 21 -9.74 21.78 -9.90
CA MET A 21 -8.32 21.44 -9.71
C MET A 21 -7.93 20.98 -8.29
N VAL A 22 -8.89 20.64 -7.43
CA VAL A 22 -8.57 20.21 -6.04
C VAL A 22 -8.74 18.69 -5.81
N LEU A 23 -8.91 17.88 -6.86
CA LEU A 23 -9.26 16.46 -6.73
C LEU A 23 -8.11 15.48 -6.96
N ALA A 24 -6.86 15.86 -6.81
CA ALA A 24 -5.73 14.95 -7.08
C ALA A 24 -4.61 14.89 -6.03
N ALA A 25 -4.82 15.32 -4.79
CA ALA A 25 -3.87 15.11 -3.70
C ALA A 25 -4.41 14.03 -2.76
N GLN A 26 -4.23 12.77 -3.11
CA GLN A 26 -4.59 11.64 -2.25
C GLN A 26 -3.47 11.29 -1.27
N PRO A 27 -3.78 10.79 -0.06
CA PRO A 27 -2.88 10.88 1.08
C PRO A 27 -1.73 9.88 1.05
N ILE A 28 -0.54 10.40 0.87
CA ILE A 28 0.74 9.70 1.09
C ILE A 28 0.87 9.24 2.58
N PHE A 29 0.03 9.74 3.47
CA PHE A 29 0.14 9.50 4.92
C PHE A 29 -0.27 8.10 5.36
N ALA A 30 -1.26 7.47 4.73
CA ALA A 30 -1.75 6.14 5.08
C ALA A 30 -0.66 5.07 4.96
N GLN A 31 0.07 5.08 3.87
CA GLN A 31 1.14 4.13 3.59
C GLN A 31 2.31 4.23 4.58
N LYS A 32 2.65 5.44 5.02
CA LYS A 32 3.71 5.67 6.02
C LYS A 32 3.34 5.12 7.41
N ALA A 33 2.06 5.22 7.81
CA ALA A 33 1.59 4.69 9.08
C ALA A 33 1.70 3.16 9.12
N PHE A 34 1.26 2.45 8.08
CA PHE A 34 1.37 1.00 7.98
C PHE A 34 2.83 0.53 7.95
N LEU A 35 3.67 1.17 7.14
CA LEU A 35 5.09 0.84 7.10
C LEU A 35 5.77 1.08 8.45
N SER A 36 5.42 2.17 9.15
CA SER A 36 5.92 2.44 10.50
C SER A 36 5.47 1.38 11.51
N LYS A 37 4.22 0.92 11.40
CA LYS A 37 3.70 -0.19 12.23
C LYS A 37 4.45 -1.48 11.95
N ILE A 38 4.65 -1.87 10.69
CA ILE A 38 5.44 -3.06 10.30
C ILE A 38 6.84 -2.99 10.89
N LYS A 39 7.54 -1.87 10.75
CA LYS A 39 8.90 -1.69 11.28
C LYS A 39 8.98 -1.84 12.80
N LYS A 40 7.94 -1.45 13.53
CA LYS A 40 7.87 -1.62 14.98
C LYS A 40 7.61 -3.08 15.39
N LEU A 41 6.76 -3.78 14.63
CA LEU A 41 6.36 -5.15 14.93
C LEU A 41 7.39 -6.20 14.52
N ARG A 42 8.10 -5.93 13.42
CA ARG A 42 8.95 -6.88 12.73
C ARG A 42 10.32 -6.28 12.43
N GLN A 43 11.16 -6.22 13.46
CA GLN A 43 12.53 -5.71 13.33
C GLN A 43 13.36 -6.54 12.35
N ASP A 44 13.08 -7.84 12.26
CA ASP A 44 13.68 -8.75 11.28
C ASP A 44 13.48 -8.27 9.82
N LEU A 45 12.31 -7.72 9.48
CA LEU A 45 12.05 -7.20 8.14
C LEU A 45 12.84 -5.92 7.84
N VAL A 46 13.18 -5.14 8.88
CA VAL A 46 14.06 -3.98 8.73
C VAL A 46 15.48 -4.44 8.45
N GLU A 47 15.98 -5.42 9.19
CA GLU A 47 17.33 -6.00 9.06
C GLU A 47 17.49 -6.66 7.69
N ASN A 48 16.50 -7.41 7.24
CA ASN A 48 16.46 -8.05 5.92
C ASN A 48 16.15 -7.08 4.77
N LYS A 49 15.94 -5.76 5.05
CA LYS A 49 15.63 -4.71 4.07
C LYS A 49 14.32 -4.91 3.31
N VAL A 50 13.41 -5.72 3.82
CA VAL A 50 12.09 -6.01 3.22
C VAL A 50 11.05 -4.97 3.63
N ALA A 51 11.20 -4.33 4.81
CA ALA A 51 10.27 -3.33 5.31
C ALA A 51 10.33 -2.01 4.51
N THR A 52 9.89 -2.05 3.28
CA THR A 52 9.81 -0.93 2.33
C THR A 52 8.41 -0.82 1.73
N CYS A 53 8.12 0.25 0.99
CA CYS A 53 6.86 0.38 0.25
C CYS A 53 6.66 -0.75 -0.77
N HIS A 54 7.74 -1.31 -1.29
CA HIS A 54 7.73 -2.41 -2.27
C HIS A 54 7.25 -3.73 -1.67
N LEU A 55 7.17 -3.86 -0.35
CA LEU A 55 6.56 -5.01 0.29
C LEU A 55 5.13 -5.24 -0.19
N CYS A 56 4.36 -4.16 -0.40
CA CYS A 56 2.96 -4.22 -0.80
C CYS A 56 2.67 -3.64 -2.19
N HIS A 57 3.59 -2.88 -2.77
CA HIS A 57 3.39 -2.15 -4.03
C HIS A 57 4.39 -2.57 -5.10
N HIS A 58 3.95 -2.56 -6.36
CA HIS A 58 4.86 -2.74 -7.48
C HIS A 58 5.87 -1.60 -7.57
N PHE A 59 7.11 -1.94 -7.91
CA PHE A 59 8.16 -0.99 -8.20
C PHE A 59 8.35 -0.89 -9.72
N ASP A 60 8.09 0.29 -10.25
CA ASP A 60 8.43 0.59 -11.65
C ASP A 60 9.82 1.25 -11.70
N LYS A 61 10.82 0.45 -12.09
CA LYS A 61 12.20 0.92 -12.20
C LYS A 61 12.37 2.03 -13.24
N GLU A 62 11.51 2.08 -14.27
CA GLU A 62 11.63 3.03 -15.37
C GLU A 62 11.11 4.41 -14.97
N LYS A 63 10.06 4.44 -14.17
CA LYS A 63 9.43 5.70 -13.74
C LYS A 63 10.13 6.38 -12.59
N LYS A 64 10.96 5.67 -11.79
CA LYS A 64 11.59 6.15 -10.55
C LYS A 64 10.60 6.84 -9.59
N GLU A 65 9.33 6.64 -9.83
CA GLU A 65 8.26 7.18 -9.01
C GLU A 65 8.06 6.30 -7.79
N ASP A 66 7.66 6.92 -6.70
CA ASP A 66 7.22 6.23 -5.49
C ASP A 66 6.20 5.16 -5.88
N ALA A 67 6.28 4.01 -5.20
CA ALA A 67 5.41 2.88 -5.43
C ALA A 67 3.97 3.37 -5.62
N ASP A 68 3.43 3.17 -6.82
CA ASP A 68 2.08 3.65 -7.16
C ASP A 68 1.10 3.15 -6.11
N LYS A 69 0.47 4.08 -5.40
CA LYS A 69 -0.44 3.79 -4.29
C LYS A 69 -1.59 2.87 -4.70
N ASP A 70 -1.97 2.91 -5.98
CA ASP A 70 -3.06 2.12 -6.53
C ASP A 70 -2.56 0.80 -7.16
N ASN A 71 -1.25 0.61 -7.27
CA ASN A 71 -0.64 -0.55 -7.89
C ASN A 71 -0.09 -1.54 -6.85
N LEU A 72 -0.99 -2.22 -6.15
CA LEU A 72 -0.62 -3.27 -5.21
C LEU A 72 -0.03 -4.47 -5.94
N ASN A 73 1.07 -5.00 -5.41
CA ASN A 73 1.61 -6.28 -5.81
C ASN A 73 0.73 -7.45 -5.29
N ALA A 74 1.12 -8.69 -5.52
CA ALA A 74 0.35 -9.86 -5.12
C ALA A 74 0.12 -9.89 -3.59
N TYR A 75 1.14 -9.64 -2.78
CA TYR A 75 1.07 -9.60 -1.33
C TYR A 75 0.15 -8.45 -0.82
N GLY A 76 0.31 -7.24 -1.37
CA GLY A 76 -0.55 -6.11 -1.02
C GLY A 76 -2.02 -6.37 -1.33
N LYS A 77 -2.32 -7.05 -2.46
CA LYS A 77 -3.67 -7.48 -2.82
C LYS A 77 -4.24 -8.52 -1.85
N GLU A 78 -3.42 -9.44 -1.35
CA GLU A 78 -3.86 -10.42 -0.36
C GLU A 78 -4.22 -9.74 0.97
N ILE A 79 -3.40 -8.81 1.47
CA ILE A 79 -3.75 -8.00 2.66
C ILE A 79 -5.05 -7.23 2.43
N GLN A 80 -5.20 -6.58 1.27
CA GLN A 80 -6.39 -5.78 0.96
C GLN A 80 -7.69 -6.60 0.97
N LYS A 81 -7.64 -7.89 0.62
CA LYS A 81 -8.80 -8.79 0.63
C LYS A 81 -9.23 -9.20 2.03
N ASP A 82 -8.35 -9.10 3.03
CA ASP A 82 -8.68 -9.48 4.40
C ASP A 82 -9.83 -8.62 4.95
N ALA A 83 -10.72 -9.24 5.72
CA ALA A 83 -11.90 -8.58 6.26
C ALA A 83 -11.54 -7.43 7.22
N ASN A 84 -10.46 -7.57 7.99
CA ASN A 84 -9.99 -6.52 8.89
C ASN A 84 -9.50 -5.31 8.09
N MET A 85 -8.75 -5.57 7.00
CA MET A 85 -8.23 -4.50 6.16
C MET A 85 -9.34 -3.76 5.39
N LYS A 86 -10.38 -4.46 4.94
CA LYS A 86 -11.56 -3.84 4.32
C LYS A 86 -12.25 -2.86 5.27
N THR A 87 -12.31 -3.17 6.55
CA THR A 87 -12.86 -2.27 7.57
C THR A 87 -12.03 -0.98 7.65
N VAL A 88 -10.71 -1.09 7.67
CA VAL A 88 -9.79 0.06 7.71
C VAL A 88 -9.91 0.94 6.46
N ILE A 89 -9.98 0.32 5.27
CA ILE A 89 -10.06 1.04 3.99
C ILE A 89 -11.39 1.76 3.82
N ASN A 90 -12.49 1.17 4.27
CA ASN A 90 -13.83 1.74 4.11
C ASN A 90 -14.09 2.96 5.02
N GLN A 91 -13.23 3.21 6.00
CA GLN A 91 -13.30 4.39 6.88
C GLN A 91 -12.63 5.64 6.28
N LYS A 92 -12.41 5.67 4.98
CA LYS A 92 -11.80 6.81 4.28
C LYS A 92 -12.67 8.05 4.34
N ASP A 93 -12.39 8.90 5.30
CA ASP A 93 -12.86 10.28 5.30
C ASP A 93 -11.65 11.22 5.10
N GLY A 94 -11.46 11.66 3.84
CA GLY A 94 -10.61 12.79 3.47
C GLY A 94 -9.10 12.59 3.56
N ASP A 95 -8.38 13.62 3.15
CA ASP A 95 -6.93 13.62 2.90
C ASP A 95 -6.03 13.63 4.16
N GLU A 96 -6.60 13.65 5.37
CA GLU A 96 -5.87 13.75 6.64
C GLU A 96 -6.20 12.63 7.65
N HIS A 97 -6.70 11.47 7.19
CA HIS A 97 -7.03 10.40 8.12
C HIS A 97 -5.79 9.93 8.89
N LYS A 98 -5.79 10.19 10.21
CA LYS A 98 -4.80 9.64 11.13
C LYS A 98 -5.32 8.30 11.64
N PHE A 99 -4.64 7.22 11.28
CA PHE A 99 -5.00 5.89 11.76
C PHE A 99 -4.98 5.81 13.28
N THR A 100 -6.07 5.32 13.85
CA THR A 100 -6.17 5.01 15.28
C THR A 100 -5.36 3.76 15.62
N GLU A 101 -5.10 3.51 16.89
CA GLU A 101 -4.43 2.27 17.33
C GLU A 101 -5.28 1.04 17.00
N GLU A 102 -6.62 1.15 17.04
CA GLU A 102 -7.55 0.09 16.67
C GLU A 102 -7.43 -0.27 15.18
N GLU A 103 -7.36 0.73 14.30
CA GLU A 103 -7.17 0.53 12.86
C GLU A 103 -5.80 -0.08 12.55
N LEU A 104 -4.76 0.37 13.24
CA LEU A 104 -3.43 -0.23 13.13
C LEU A 104 -3.38 -1.67 13.66
N ALA A 105 -4.19 -2.00 14.67
CA ALA A 105 -4.34 -3.38 15.14
C ALA A 105 -5.10 -4.27 14.14
N LEU A 106 -6.09 -3.72 13.43
CA LEU A 106 -6.77 -4.43 12.33
C LEU A 106 -5.82 -4.69 11.16
N PHE A 107 -4.99 -3.70 10.81
CA PHE A 107 -3.94 -3.90 9.81
C PHE A 107 -2.95 -5.00 10.24
N GLU A 108 -2.51 -5.01 11.50
CA GLU A 108 -1.63 -6.06 12.04
C GLU A 108 -2.26 -7.45 11.92
N LYS A 109 -3.56 -7.59 12.21
CA LYS A 109 -4.29 -8.86 12.03
C LYS A 109 -4.31 -9.28 10.57
N ALA A 110 -4.62 -8.37 9.64
CA ALA A 110 -4.61 -8.65 8.21
C ALA A 110 -3.22 -9.04 7.70
N PHE A 111 -2.19 -8.32 8.15
CA PHE A 111 -0.80 -8.62 7.85
C PHE A 111 -0.42 -10.04 8.29
N ASN A 112 -0.75 -10.42 9.53
CA ASN A 112 -0.43 -11.74 10.06
C ASN A 112 -1.25 -12.87 9.41
N ALA A 113 -2.49 -12.60 8.99
CA ALA A 113 -3.38 -13.60 8.38
C ALA A 113 -2.91 -14.09 7.00
N VAL A 114 -2.01 -13.38 6.36
CA VAL A 114 -1.48 -13.76 5.04
C VAL A 114 -0.06 -14.32 5.08
N MET A 115 0.55 -14.44 6.26
CA MET A 115 1.96 -14.87 6.40
C MET A 115 2.22 -16.28 5.88
N ASP A 116 1.29 -17.22 6.10
CA ASP A 116 1.43 -18.62 5.68
C ASP A 116 0.99 -18.86 4.22
N LYS A 117 0.62 -17.79 3.49
CA LYS A 117 0.26 -17.88 2.08
C LYS A 117 1.49 -17.68 1.19
N ASP A 118 1.42 -18.22 -0.01
CA ASP A 118 2.28 -17.92 -1.14
C ASP A 118 1.50 -16.96 -2.04
N SER A 119 1.79 -15.66 -1.93
CA SER A 119 0.97 -14.64 -2.58
C SER A 119 1.28 -14.47 -4.06
N ASP A 120 2.50 -14.72 -4.50
CA ASP A 120 2.95 -14.52 -5.88
C ASP A 120 3.16 -15.84 -6.66
N GLY A 121 3.06 -16.99 -5.96
CA GLY A 121 3.06 -18.31 -6.59
C GLY A 121 4.45 -18.84 -6.91
N ASP A 122 5.50 -18.38 -6.22
CA ASP A 122 6.87 -18.80 -6.47
C ASP A 122 7.29 -20.09 -5.70
N GLY A 123 6.43 -20.55 -4.77
CA GLY A 123 6.62 -21.76 -3.97
C GLY A 123 7.18 -21.51 -2.57
N ALA A 124 7.43 -20.25 -2.18
CA ALA A 124 7.74 -19.85 -0.83
C ALA A 124 6.53 -19.16 -0.18
N THR A 125 6.36 -19.30 1.13
CA THR A 125 5.33 -18.52 1.83
C THR A 125 5.83 -17.11 2.10
N ASN A 126 4.91 -16.16 2.25
CA ASN A 126 5.25 -14.77 2.56
C ASN A 126 6.18 -14.66 3.78
N ALA A 127 5.95 -15.51 4.81
CA ALA A 127 6.80 -15.55 5.99
C ALA A 127 8.23 -16.02 5.68
N GLU A 128 8.38 -17.05 4.85
CA GLU A 128 9.66 -17.60 4.43
C GLU A 128 10.46 -16.58 3.63
N GLU A 129 9.80 -15.91 2.68
CA GLU A 129 10.41 -14.87 1.86
C GLU A 129 10.91 -13.70 2.71
N MET A 130 10.06 -13.18 3.60
CA MET A 130 10.43 -12.10 4.50
C MET A 130 11.61 -12.48 5.40
N ALA A 131 11.63 -13.71 5.93
CA ALA A 131 12.73 -14.19 6.74
C ALA A 131 14.03 -14.33 5.95
N LEU A 132 13.95 -14.67 4.67
CA LEU A 132 15.10 -14.85 3.77
C LEU A 132 15.47 -13.58 2.98
N GLY A 133 14.76 -12.46 3.19
CA GLY A 133 15.08 -11.17 2.60
C GLY A 133 14.59 -11.01 1.15
N THR A 134 13.59 -11.79 0.73
CA THR A 134 12.94 -11.66 -0.57
C THR A 134 11.55 -11.02 -0.45
N MET A 135 10.94 -10.65 -1.57
CA MET A 135 9.71 -9.85 -1.62
C MET A 135 8.48 -10.72 -1.90
N PRO A 136 7.56 -10.90 -0.95
CA PRO A 136 6.43 -11.84 -1.05
C PRO A 136 5.34 -11.46 -2.07
N GLY A 137 5.56 -10.46 -2.86
CA GLY A 137 4.64 -10.04 -3.91
C GLY A 137 5.28 -9.93 -5.28
N ASP A 138 6.52 -10.43 -5.44
CA ASP A 138 7.27 -10.43 -6.70
C ASP A 138 7.88 -11.82 -6.96
N ALA A 139 7.21 -12.65 -7.75
CA ALA A 139 7.64 -14.00 -8.12
C ALA A 139 9.03 -14.08 -8.78
N LYS A 140 9.68 -12.95 -9.08
CA LYS A 140 11.07 -12.89 -9.51
C LYS A 140 12.06 -12.73 -8.36
N SER A 141 11.56 -12.43 -7.18
CA SER A 141 12.33 -12.25 -5.95
C SER A 141 12.36 -13.52 -5.11
N THR A 142 12.47 -14.67 -5.73
CA THR A 142 12.42 -16.00 -5.11
C THR A 142 13.60 -16.24 -4.19
N PRO A 143 13.40 -16.82 -2.99
CA PRO A 143 14.49 -17.24 -2.11
C PRO A 143 15.40 -18.27 -2.78
N ASP A 144 16.68 -18.23 -2.42
CA ASP A 144 17.59 -19.31 -2.80
C ASP A 144 17.07 -20.67 -2.29
N LYS A 145 17.03 -21.67 -3.15
CA LYS A 145 16.43 -22.98 -2.86
C LYS A 145 17.08 -23.67 -1.65
N ALA A 146 18.39 -23.62 -1.53
CA ALA A 146 19.10 -24.25 -0.42
C ALA A 146 18.83 -23.48 0.89
N ALA A 147 18.75 -22.15 0.84
CA ALA A 147 18.38 -21.33 1.98
C ALA A 147 16.95 -21.63 2.45
N LEU A 148 16.00 -21.76 1.49
CA LEU A 148 14.60 -22.09 1.79
C LEU A 148 14.46 -23.48 2.42
N GLU A 149 15.14 -24.50 1.87
CA GLU A 149 15.14 -25.87 2.42
C GLU A 149 15.73 -25.89 3.82
N LYS A 150 16.83 -25.16 4.05
CA LYS A 150 17.44 -25.03 5.37
C LYS A 150 16.48 -24.35 6.36
N TYR A 151 15.90 -23.23 5.97
CA TYR A 151 14.92 -22.52 6.80
C TYR A 151 13.75 -23.43 7.19
N ARG A 152 13.18 -24.17 6.24
CA ARG A 152 12.10 -25.14 6.48
C ARG A 152 12.52 -26.28 7.42
N ALA A 153 13.75 -26.76 7.30
CA ALA A 153 14.26 -27.80 8.18
C ALA A 153 14.41 -27.33 9.65
N GLU A 154 14.83 -26.08 9.83
CA GLU A 154 15.02 -25.46 11.16
C GLU A 154 13.70 -25.02 11.81
N HIS A 155 12.64 -24.75 11.02
CA HIS A 155 11.35 -24.25 11.50
C HIS A 155 10.20 -25.24 11.32
N LYS A 156 10.48 -26.53 11.05
CA LYS A 156 9.46 -27.59 11.06
C LYS A 156 8.79 -27.66 12.43
N LYS A 157 7.49 -27.34 12.46
CA LYS A 157 6.62 -27.56 13.62
C LYS A 157 6.12 -29.01 13.65
#